data_ec3cb29576451ee2aaa24560f600adcc
#
_entry.id   ec3cb29576451ee2aaa24560f600adcc
#
_cell.length_a   1.000
_cell.length_b   1.000
_cell.length_c   1.000
_cell.angle_alpha   90.00
_cell.angle_beta   90.00
_cell.angle_gamma   90.00
#
_symmetry.space_group_name_H-M   'P 1'
#
loop_
_entity.id
_entity.type
_entity.pdbx_description
1 polymer ?
#
loop_
_entity_poly.entity_id
_entity_poly.type
_entity_poly.pdbx_seq_one_letter_code
_entity_poly.pdbx_strand_id
1 'polypeptide(L)'
;MPEIRHSLYRFEISQSEIMGVSVKVYIGGANQGKLDLACIENHKRVEEACICENCGREDIFSAKLIYGLHHYIRRFVFSEEEKDILIERLRAENTQAIIICDEVGCGVVPIDKREREYRELTGRIMTELAKTADEVIRVFCGIGGRIK
;
A
#
# COMPACT_ATOMS: atom_id res chain seq x y z
N MET A 1 45.06 -14.50 -4.52
CA MET A 1 43.94 -13.90 -5.27
C MET A 1 42.69 -14.27 -4.55
N PRO A 2 41.93 -13.32 -3.97
CA PRO A 2 40.64 -13.66 -3.39
C PRO A 2 39.62 -13.88 -4.52
N GLU A 3 39.04 -15.06 -4.52
CA GLU A 3 37.93 -15.38 -5.39
C GLU A 3 36.73 -14.46 -5.11
N ILE A 4 36.34 -13.71 -6.13
CA ILE A 4 35.09 -12.94 -6.12
C ILE A 4 33.96 -13.97 -6.21
N ARG A 5 33.35 -14.26 -5.06
CA ARG A 5 32.08 -14.97 -5.02
C ARG A 5 31.02 -14.07 -5.66
N HIS A 6 30.73 -14.33 -6.93
CA HIS A 6 29.49 -13.87 -7.54
C HIS A 6 28.33 -14.52 -6.77
N SER A 7 27.75 -13.74 -5.85
CA SER A 7 26.45 -14.05 -5.31
C SER A 7 25.47 -14.00 -6.47
N LEU A 8 25.16 -15.17 -7.04
CA LEU A 8 24.04 -15.35 -7.92
C LEU A 8 22.78 -15.03 -7.09
N TYR A 9 22.29 -13.81 -7.19
CA TYR A 9 20.91 -13.51 -6.84
C TYR A 9 20.04 -14.39 -7.72
N ARG A 10 19.62 -15.52 -7.17
CA ARG A 10 18.58 -16.35 -7.75
C ARG A 10 17.30 -15.52 -7.69
N PHE A 11 16.91 -14.99 -8.82
CA PHE A 11 15.59 -14.41 -9.00
C PHE A 11 14.60 -15.58 -8.86
N GLU A 12 14.17 -15.86 -7.65
CA GLU A 12 13.01 -16.72 -7.43
C GLU A 12 11.78 -15.89 -7.78
N ILE A 13 11.31 -16.06 -9.00
CA ILE A 13 10.00 -15.55 -9.43
C ILE A 13 8.98 -16.20 -8.49
N SER A 14 8.26 -15.41 -7.72
CA SER A 14 7.25 -15.90 -6.81
C SER A 14 6.11 -16.54 -7.60
N GLN A 15 5.42 -17.52 -7.02
CA GLN A 15 4.26 -18.15 -7.68
C GLN A 15 3.16 -17.15 -8.03
N SER A 16 3.04 -16.05 -7.30
CA SER A 16 2.12 -14.95 -7.56
C SER A 16 2.46 -14.19 -8.85
N GLU A 17 3.75 -14.00 -9.17
CA GLU A 17 4.17 -13.37 -10.44
C GLU A 17 3.82 -14.23 -11.65
N ILE A 18 3.86 -15.56 -11.53
CA ILE A 18 3.46 -16.51 -12.58
C ILE A 18 1.94 -16.42 -12.82
N MET A 19 1.15 -16.11 -11.80
CA MET A 19 -0.32 -16.01 -11.89
C MET A 19 -0.82 -14.60 -12.25
N GLY A 20 0.08 -13.62 -12.46
CA GLY A 20 -0.29 -12.23 -12.74
C GLY A 20 -0.87 -11.47 -11.54
N VAL A 21 -0.70 -12.00 -10.34
CA VAL A 21 -1.06 -11.36 -9.07
C VAL A 21 0.21 -10.78 -8.46
N SER A 22 0.25 -9.49 -8.19
CA SER A 22 1.41 -8.83 -7.57
C SER A 22 0.96 -7.57 -6.86
N VAL A 23 0.45 -7.72 -5.64
CA VAL A 23 0.05 -6.60 -4.79
C VAL A 23 1.22 -6.15 -3.93
N LYS A 24 1.58 -4.87 -4.02
CA LYS A 24 2.64 -4.25 -3.22
C LYS A 24 2.07 -3.15 -2.34
N VAL A 25 2.54 -3.07 -1.12
CA VAL A 25 2.13 -2.05 -0.15
C VAL A 25 3.34 -1.23 0.28
N TYR A 26 3.25 0.08 0.11
CA TYR A 26 4.23 1.05 0.62
C TYR A 26 3.60 1.81 1.78
N ILE A 27 4.21 1.72 2.94
CA ILE A 27 3.71 2.34 4.18
C ILE A 27 4.81 3.16 4.84
N GLY A 28 4.43 4.23 5.53
CA GLY A 28 5.35 5.10 6.25
C GLY A 28 4.67 6.40 6.63
N GLY A 29 5.36 7.24 7.38
CA GLY A 29 4.85 8.56 7.75
C GLY A 29 4.56 9.47 6.55
N ALA A 30 3.83 10.54 6.79
CA ALA A 30 3.56 11.54 5.77
C ALA A 30 4.88 12.14 5.24
N ASN A 31 4.89 12.47 3.96
CA ASN A 31 6.02 13.12 3.28
C ASN A 31 7.38 12.39 3.38
N GLN A 32 7.36 11.07 3.47
CA GLN A 32 8.58 10.24 3.56
C GLN A 32 9.09 9.74 2.20
N GLY A 33 8.51 10.18 1.09
CA GLY A 33 8.95 9.82 -0.27
C GLY A 33 8.38 8.49 -0.77
N LYS A 34 7.26 8.02 -0.23
CA LYS A 34 6.63 6.75 -0.63
C LYS A 34 6.23 6.68 -2.10
N LEU A 35 5.64 7.76 -2.61
CA LEU A 35 5.18 7.80 -3.99
C LEU A 35 6.35 7.74 -4.97
N ASP A 36 7.37 8.56 -4.76
CA ASP A 36 8.55 8.60 -5.63
C ASP A 36 9.26 7.25 -5.64
N LEU A 37 9.48 6.65 -4.46
CA LEU A 37 10.11 5.35 -4.36
C LEU A 37 9.29 4.26 -5.07
N ALA A 38 7.98 4.21 -4.83
CA ALA A 38 7.10 3.24 -5.49
C ALA A 38 7.11 3.39 -7.02
N CYS A 39 7.13 4.62 -7.51
CA CYS A 39 7.23 4.89 -8.94
C CYS A 39 8.56 4.39 -9.53
N ILE A 40 9.68 4.68 -8.87
CA ILE A 40 11.01 4.24 -9.33
C ILE A 40 11.10 2.70 -9.35
N GLU A 41 10.74 2.04 -8.27
CA GLU A 41 10.86 0.58 -8.12
C GLU A 41 9.93 -0.20 -9.05
N ASN A 42 8.79 0.38 -9.44
CA ASN A 42 7.80 -0.28 -10.28
C ASN A 42 7.70 0.29 -11.70
N HIS A 43 8.65 1.12 -12.10
CA HIS A 43 8.68 1.77 -13.43
C HIS A 43 7.35 2.48 -13.77
N LYS A 44 6.79 3.20 -12.79
CA LYS A 44 5.56 3.99 -12.93
C LYS A 44 5.88 5.48 -12.95
N ARG A 45 4.98 6.25 -13.54
CA ARG A 45 5.02 7.70 -13.48
C ARG A 45 4.02 8.20 -12.44
N VAL A 46 4.34 9.32 -11.81
CA VAL A 46 3.47 9.94 -10.78
C VAL A 46 2.08 10.26 -11.32
N GLU A 47 2.00 10.64 -12.62
CA GLU A 47 0.75 10.96 -13.29
C GLU A 47 -0.20 9.77 -13.46
N GLU A 48 0.32 8.54 -13.33
CA GLU A 48 -0.48 7.31 -13.36
C GLU A 48 -1.21 7.03 -12.04
N ALA A 49 -0.89 7.79 -10.99
CA ALA A 49 -1.45 7.55 -9.67
C ALA A 49 -2.93 7.96 -9.57
N CYS A 50 -3.74 7.06 -9.07
CA CYS A 50 -5.06 7.36 -8.56
C CYS A 50 -4.92 8.05 -7.20
N ILE A 51 -5.18 9.36 -7.16
CA ILE A 51 -5.03 10.19 -5.96
C ILE A 51 -6.29 10.08 -5.11
N CYS A 52 -6.20 9.35 -4.01
CA CYS A 52 -7.35 9.03 -3.16
C CYS A 52 -7.99 10.23 -2.44
N GLU A 53 -7.29 11.35 -2.37
CA GLU A 53 -7.85 12.58 -1.80
C GLU A 53 -9.05 13.10 -2.61
N ASN A 54 -9.07 12.87 -3.93
CA ASN A 54 -10.10 13.39 -4.83
C ASN A 54 -10.66 12.39 -5.85
N CYS A 55 -10.24 11.12 -5.82
CA CYS A 55 -10.72 10.09 -6.73
C CYS A 55 -12.20 9.72 -6.49
N GLY A 56 -12.83 9.11 -7.48
CA GLY A 56 -14.14 8.49 -7.34
C GLY A 56 -14.08 7.19 -6.53
N ARG A 57 -15.23 6.75 -6.05
CA ARG A 57 -15.35 5.53 -5.23
C ARG A 57 -14.88 4.27 -5.96
N GLU A 58 -15.08 4.20 -7.27
CA GLU A 58 -14.76 3.02 -8.09
C GLU A 58 -13.32 3.03 -8.64
N ASP A 59 -12.66 4.16 -8.65
CA ASP A 59 -11.38 4.34 -9.35
C ASP A 59 -10.26 3.45 -8.82
N ILE A 60 -10.22 3.20 -7.51
CA ILE A 60 -9.16 2.39 -6.88
C ILE A 60 -9.21 0.91 -7.27
N PHE A 61 -10.34 0.41 -7.74
CA PHE A 61 -10.48 -1.01 -8.09
C PHE A 61 -9.89 -1.35 -9.45
N SER A 62 -9.59 -0.35 -10.28
CA SER A 62 -8.93 -0.52 -11.58
C SER A 62 -7.55 0.13 -11.64
N ALA A 63 -7.22 1.03 -10.72
CA ALA A 63 -5.96 1.76 -10.69
C ALA A 63 -4.79 0.87 -10.27
N LYS A 64 -3.73 0.82 -11.07
CA LYS A 64 -2.52 0.06 -10.74
C LYS A 64 -1.65 0.75 -9.69
N LEU A 65 -1.73 2.04 -9.56
CA LEU A 65 -1.01 2.85 -8.58
C LEU A 65 -2.02 3.66 -7.77
N ILE A 66 -2.19 3.31 -6.49
CA ILE A 66 -3.14 3.92 -5.57
C ILE A 66 -2.35 4.75 -4.56
N TYR A 67 -2.52 6.06 -4.59
CA TYR A 67 -1.81 6.98 -3.70
C TYR A 67 -2.71 7.55 -2.62
N GLY A 68 -2.33 7.33 -1.36
CA GLY A 68 -3.02 7.87 -0.21
C GLY A 68 -4.30 7.11 0.15
N LEU A 69 -4.25 5.77 0.23
CA LEU A 69 -5.42 4.95 0.56
C LEU A 69 -6.13 5.40 1.86
N HIS A 70 -5.40 5.97 2.83
CA HIS A 70 -5.98 6.54 4.04
C HIS A 70 -6.97 7.67 3.77
N HIS A 71 -6.79 8.46 2.70
CA HIS A 71 -7.77 9.48 2.28
C HIS A 71 -9.05 8.84 1.73
N TYR A 72 -8.92 7.75 0.95
CA TYR A 72 -10.07 6.98 0.49
C TYR A 72 -10.87 6.42 1.66
N ILE A 73 -10.18 5.81 2.63
CA ILE A 73 -10.82 5.26 3.83
C ILE A 73 -11.58 6.35 4.59
N ARG A 74 -10.98 7.52 4.79
CA ARG A 74 -11.62 8.66 5.44
C ARG A 74 -12.91 9.11 4.74
N ARG A 75 -12.95 9.02 3.43
CA ARG A 75 -14.08 9.51 2.61
C ARG A 75 -15.20 8.49 2.44
N PHE A 76 -14.88 7.21 2.44
CA PHE A 76 -15.81 6.17 1.95
C PHE A 76 -15.98 4.97 2.88
N VAL A 77 -15.25 4.86 3.97
CA VAL A 77 -15.31 3.68 4.85
C VAL A 77 -15.58 4.12 6.28
N PHE A 78 -16.78 3.82 6.78
CA PHE A 78 -17.27 4.27 8.08
C PHE A 78 -17.72 3.12 9.00
N SER A 79 -17.68 1.88 8.51
CA SER A 79 -18.12 0.70 9.24
C SER A 79 -17.23 -0.52 8.97
N GLU A 80 -17.32 -1.53 9.82
CA GLU A 80 -16.64 -2.81 9.62
C GLU A 80 -17.12 -3.53 8.35
N GLU A 81 -18.41 -3.41 8.02
CA GLU A 81 -18.96 -3.98 6.79
C GLU A 81 -18.35 -3.33 5.54
N GLU A 82 -18.27 -2.00 5.50
CA GLU A 82 -17.65 -1.29 4.38
C GLU A 82 -16.15 -1.59 4.26
N LYS A 83 -15.46 -1.80 5.40
CA LYS A 83 -14.08 -2.27 5.43
C LYS A 83 -13.94 -3.63 4.76
N ASP A 84 -14.80 -4.59 5.11
CA ASP A 84 -14.73 -5.95 4.56
C ASP A 84 -15.02 -5.94 3.05
N ILE A 85 -16.01 -5.17 2.61
CA ILE A 85 -16.31 -4.96 1.18
C ILE A 85 -15.11 -4.37 0.44
N LEU A 86 -14.47 -3.35 0.99
CA LEU A 86 -13.29 -2.74 0.38
C LEU A 86 -12.17 -3.76 0.19
N ILE A 87 -11.86 -4.54 1.23
CA ILE A 87 -10.77 -5.52 1.19
C ILE A 87 -11.07 -6.63 0.18
N GLU A 88 -12.29 -7.17 0.20
CA GLU A 88 -12.70 -8.22 -0.72
C GLU A 88 -12.65 -7.74 -2.17
N ARG A 89 -13.15 -6.55 -2.45
CA ARG A 89 -13.11 -5.98 -3.79
C ARG A 89 -11.69 -5.70 -4.28
N LEU A 90 -10.84 -5.11 -3.46
CA LEU A 90 -9.44 -4.89 -3.84
C LEU A 90 -8.73 -6.21 -4.18
N ARG A 91 -8.97 -7.25 -3.40
CA ARG A 91 -8.40 -8.59 -3.65
C ARG A 91 -8.91 -9.24 -4.94
N ALA A 92 -10.20 -9.07 -5.22
CA ALA A 92 -10.83 -9.71 -6.38
C ALA A 92 -10.62 -8.94 -7.69
N GLU A 93 -10.70 -7.62 -7.65
CA GLU A 93 -10.75 -6.77 -8.84
C GLU A 93 -9.38 -6.16 -9.19
N ASN A 94 -8.50 -5.95 -8.19
CA ASN A 94 -7.22 -5.27 -8.39
C ASN A 94 -6.01 -6.10 -7.93
N THR A 95 -5.71 -7.14 -8.67
CA THR A 95 -4.68 -8.13 -8.33
C THR A 95 -3.24 -7.67 -8.60
N GLN A 96 -3.05 -6.47 -9.13
CA GLN A 96 -1.72 -5.90 -9.43
C GLN A 96 -1.55 -4.49 -8.82
N ALA A 97 -2.27 -4.21 -7.74
CA ALA A 97 -2.25 -2.91 -7.12
C ALA A 97 -0.91 -2.61 -6.43
N ILE A 98 -0.42 -1.40 -6.64
CA ILE A 98 0.61 -0.78 -5.83
C ILE A 98 -0.10 0.22 -4.92
N ILE A 99 -0.16 -0.10 -3.63
CA ILE A 99 -0.92 0.66 -2.64
C ILE A 99 0.03 1.48 -1.78
N ILE A 100 -0.18 2.77 -1.73
CA ILE A 100 0.59 3.70 -0.91
C ILE A 100 -0.31 4.29 0.16
N CYS A 101 0.08 4.15 1.42
CA CYS A 101 -0.71 4.60 2.57
C CYS A 101 0.17 5.22 3.65
N ASP A 102 -0.30 6.29 4.28
CA ASP A 102 0.37 6.84 5.44
C ASP A 102 0.05 6.04 6.72
N GLU A 103 1.03 5.98 7.63
CA GLU A 103 0.85 5.46 8.99
C GLU A 103 0.07 6.48 9.84
N VAL A 104 -1.26 6.49 9.73
CA VAL A 104 -2.12 7.47 10.42
C VAL A 104 -2.30 7.17 11.90
N GLY A 105 -1.98 5.98 12.36
CA GLY A 105 -2.07 5.57 13.77
C GLY A 105 -0.88 5.98 14.63
N CYS A 106 0.19 6.51 14.03
CA CYS A 106 1.38 6.96 14.75
C CYS A 106 1.19 8.39 15.30
N GLY A 107 1.73 8.63 16.50
CA GLY A 107 1.70 9.94 17.14
C GLY A 107 0.64 10.07 18.24
N VAL A 108 0.31 11.31 18.59
CA VAL A 108 -0.61 11.64 19.70
C VAL A 108 -2.00 11.09 19.46
N VAL A 109 -2.59 10.48 20.48
CA VAL A 109 -3.97 9.98 20.43
C VAL A 109 -4.93 11.16 20.28
N PRO A 110 -5.80 11.18 19.27
CA PRO A 110 -6.75 12.25 19.07
C PRO A 110 -7.79 12.31 20.18
N ILE A 111 -8.20 13.52 20.55
CA ILE A 111 -9.31 13.75 21.47
C ILE A 111 -10.64 13.39 20.80
N ASP A 112 -10.77 13.70 19.51
CA ASP A 112 -11.97 13.40 18.73
C ASP A 112 -12.16 11.87 18.55
N LYS A 113 -13.36 11.40 18.88
CA LYS A 113 -13.73 9.99 18.78
C LYS A 113 -13.69 9.48 17.33
N ARG A 114 -14.17 10.29 16.38
CA ARG A 114 -14.18 9.90 14.95
C ARG A 114 -12.78 9.75 14.39
N GLU A 115 -11.84 10.59 14.83
CA GLU A 115 -10.43 10.46 14.46
C GLU A 115 -9.81 9.18 15.01
N ARG A 116 -10.16 8.78 16.24
CA ARG A 116 -9.70 7.50 16.80
C ARG A 116 -10.26 6.31 16.04
N GLU A 117 -11.55 6.32 15.73
CA GLU A 117 -12.22 5.28 14.95
C GLU A 117 -11.63 5.16 13.53
N TYR A 118 -11.40 6.29 12.89
CA TYR A 118 -10.74 6.33 11.57
C TYR A 118 -9.32 5.73 11.60
N ARG A 119 -8.51 6.09 12.58
CA ARG A 119 -7.15 5.55 12.73
C ARG A 119 -7.16 4.05 12.96
N GLU A 120 -8.05 3.59 13.83
CA GLU A 120 -8.21 2.16 14.12
C GLU A 120 -8.67 1.38 12.88
N LEU A 121 -9.66 1.89 12.17
CA LEU A 121 -10.18 1.29 10.95
C LEU A 121 -9.10 1.22 9.86
N THR A 122 -8.36 2.30 9.65
CA THR A 122 -7.24 2.33 8.70
C THR A 122 -6.18 1.29 9.06
N GLY A 123 -5.80 1.19 10.33
CA GLY A 123 -4.84 0.19 10.79
C GLY A 123 -5.31 -1.25 10.53
N ARG A 124 -6.57 -1.55 10.76
CA ARG A 124 -7.17 -2.87 10.48
C ARG A 124 -7.17 -3.18 8.99
N ILE A 125 -7.55 -2.23 8.14
CA ILE A 125 -7.52 -2.38 6.68
C ILE A 125 -6.10 -2.68 6.21
N MET A 126 -5.12 -1.89 6.66
CA MET A 126 -3.73 -2.09 6.26
C MET A 126 -3.17 -3.43 6.74
N THR A 127 -3.56 -3.89 7.94
CA THR A 127 -3.19 -5.21 8.44
C THR A 127 -3.72 -6.33 7.55
N GLU A 128 -4.99 -6.24 7.12
CA GLU A 128 -5.58 -7.24 6.24
C GLU A 128 -4.97 -7.21 4.83
N LEU A 129 -4.71 -6.04 4.28
CA LEU A 129 -4.06 -5.91 2.98
C LEU A 129 -2.61 -6.44 3.02
N ALA A 130 -1.86 -6.16 4.08
CA ALA A 130 -0.49 -6.64 4.25
C ALA A 130 -0.41 -8.17 4.33
N LYS A 131 -1.41 -8.84 4.93
CA LYS A 131 -1.45 -10.32 4.99
C LYS A 131 -1.44 -10.97 3.61
N THR A 132 -2.12 -10.37 2.64
CA THR A 132 -2.27 -10.90 1.29
C THR A 132 -1.38 -10.23 0.26
N ALA A 133 -0.73 -9.13 0.58
CA ALA A 133 0.26 -8.50 -0.29
C ALA A 133 1.48 -9.41 -0.50
N ASP A 134 2.06 -9.35 -1.68
CA ASP A 134 3.31 -10.06 -2.02
C ASP A 134 4.52 -9.36 -1.42
N GLU A 135 4.48 -8.04 -1.37
CA GLU A 135 5.52 -7.22 -0.77
C GLU A 135 4.93 -6.11 0.09
N VAL A 136 5.55 -5.90 1.24
CA VAL A 136 5.28 -4.75 2.10
C VAL A 136 6.59 -4.01 2.35
N ILE A 137 6.64 -2.75 1.93
CA ILE A 137 7.81 -1.88 2.03
C ILE A 137 7.51 -0.75 3.01
N ARG A 138 8.31 -0.63 4.05
CA ARG A 138 8.27 0.53 4.93
C ARG A 138 9.24 1.59 4.42
N VAL A 139 8.75 2.83 4.27
CA VAL A 139 9.54 3.95 3.75
C VAL A 139 9.80 4.96 4.84
N PHE A 140 11.08 5.29 5.02
CA PHE A 140 11.55 6.30 5.94
C PHE A 140 12.62 7.15 5.26
N CYS A 141 12.45 8.48 5.22
CA CYS A 141 13.37 9.40 4.56
C CYS A 141 13.72 9.01 3.10
N GLY A 142 12.74 8.54 2.34
CA GLY A 142 12.94 8.12 0.95
C GLY A 142 13.62 6.76 0.78
N ILE A 143 13.94 6.07 1.87
CA ILE A 143 14.58 4.75 1.86
C ILE A 143 13.54 3.68 2.18
N GLY A 144 13.41 2.70 1.31
CA GLY A 144 12.51 1.56 1.50
C GLY A 144 13.20 0.39 2.16
N GLY A 145 12.56 -0.16 3.19
CA GLY A 145 12.92 -1.44 3.79
C GLY A 145 11.80 -2.45 3.57
N ARG A 146 12.08 -3.55 2.90
CA ARG A 146 11.12 -4.65 2.74
C ARG A 146 10.91 -5.34 4.07
N ILE A 147 9.66 -5.42 4.54
CA ILE A 147 9.26 -6.10 5.78
C ILE A 147 8.46 -7.36 5.51
N LYS A 148 8.02 -7.53 4.28
CA LYS A 148 7.45 -8.79 3.78
C LYS A 148 7.84 -8.99 2.33
#